data_70407f26eab0afbd981af79a6931596f
#
_entry.id   70407f26eab0afbd981af79a6931596f
#
_cell.length_a   1.000
_cell.length_b   1.000
_cell.length_c   1.000
_cell.angle_alpha   90.00
_cell.angle_beta   90.00
_cell.angle_gamma   90.00
#
_symmetry.space_group_name_H-M   'P 1'
#
loop_
_entity.id
_entity.type
_entity.pdbx_description
1 polymer ?
#
loop_
_entity_poly.entity_id
_entity_poly.type
_entity_poly.pdbx_seq_one_letter_code
_entity_poly.pdbx_strand_id
1 'polypeptide(L)'
;MSDPVRFLTSLGQALSATTLYREGHPARERAVDQAWEQLEALQLYDPTPNFSFLEDEVLYRQQALRDFKAWDWARRLTRAGVQRVEFDREATREDLSLFLAEVHKKVATGEEDTSEARQLRRPSIRFGAVSLRGASADILVETAESTAVPYTLDDEIETVGWIHAEVEQAETLPLAEANAVVRSLSLAMHSQSRMLMPLLSLKTYDQYTTTHATNVSVLAMALAEYLGLSAKDVREFGVAGLLHDLGKVRVPKDILTKKGALTEQELAVLRRHPIDGARLIMAREKSLDLAATVAYEHHIMLN
;
A
#
# COMPACT_ATOMS: atom_id res chain seq x y z
N MET A 1 8.33 2.55 -22.69
CA MET A 1 7.81 2.51 -21.32
C MET A 1 8.99 2.27 -20.40
N SER A 2 9.26 3.20 -19.50
CA SER A 2 10.22 2.96 -18.42
C SER A 2 9.56 2.00 -17.45
N ASP A 3 10.22 0.91 -17.23
CA ASP A 3 9.68 -0.24 -16.53
C ASP A 3 10.19 -0.21 -15.08
N PRO A 4 9.34 -0.14 -14.05
CA PRO A 4 9.78 -0.22 -12.66
C PRO A 4 10.57 -1.51 -12.37
N VAL A 5 10.35 -2.56 -13.16
CA VAL A 5 11.10 -3.81 -13.13
C VAL A 5 12.58 -3.56 -13.48
N ARG A 6 12.89 -2.74 -14.49
CA ARG A 6 14.27 -2.42 -14.87
C ARG A 6 15.00 -1.66 -13.77
N PHE A 7 14.33 -0.66 -13.19
CA PHE A 7 14.91 0.08 -12.08
C PHE A 7 15.22 -0.84 -10.89
N LEU A 8 14.27 -1.66 -10.44
CA LEU A 8 14.49 -2.57 -9.31
C LEU A 8 15.56 -3.63 -9.60
N THR A 9 15.67 -4.09 -10.84
CA THR A 9 16.75 -5.00 -11.24
C THR A 9 18.11 -4.33 -11.08
N SER A 10 18.26 -3.10 -11.58
CA SER A 10 19.50 -2.32 -11.45
C SER A 10 19.77 -1.94 -9.99
N LEU A 11 18.74 -1.61 -9.21
CA LEU A 11 18.86 -1.34 -7.78
C LEU A 11 19.38 -2.57 -7.03
N GLY A 12 18.86 -3.76 -7.31
CA GLY A 12 19.34 -5.01 -6.72
C GLY A 12 20.79 -5.31 -7.08
N GLN A 13 21.21 -5.00 -8.31
CA GLN A 13 22.62 -5.10 -8.73
C GLN A 13 23.49 -4.11 -7.99
N ALA A 14 23.05 -2.86 -7.81
CA ALA A 14 23.78 -1.83 -7.06
C ALA A 14 23.91 -2.19 -5.57
N LEU A 15 22.83 -2.71 -4.94
CA LEU A 15 22.85 -3.23 -3.56
C LEU A 15 23.85 -4.40 -3.42
N SER A 16 23.84 -5.33 -4.37
CA SER A 16 24.78 -6.46 -4.38
C SER A 16 26.22 -5.99 -4.57
N ALA A 17 26.46 -5.04 -5.49
CA ALA A 17 27.79 -4.46 -5.71
C ALA A 17 28.28 -3.69 -4.46
N THR A 18 27.40 -2.99 -3.75
CA THR A 18 27.73 -2.30 -2.50
C THR A 18 28.13 -3.29 -1.39
N THR A 19 27.56 -4.50 -1.40
CA THR A 19 27.96 -5.57 -0.46
C THR A 19 29.32 -6.17 -0.78
N LEU A 20 29.69 -6.27 -2.07
CA LEU A 20 30.88 -6.97 -2.53
C LEU A 20 32.11 -6.05 -2.66
N TYR A 21 31.91 -4.78 -2.97
CA TYR A 21 32.98 -3.86 -3.33
C TYR A 21 33.02 -2.62 -2.43
N ARG A 22 34.23 -2.15 -2.12
CA ARG A 22 34.46 -0.90 -1.39
C ARG A 22 33.98 0.31 -2.23
N GLU A 23 33.74 1.41 -1.55
CA GLU A 23 33.48 2.70 -2.17
C GLU A 23 34.59 3.09 -3.14
N GLY A 24 34.22 3.68 -4.29
CA GLY A 24 35.15 4.02 -5.37
C GLY A 24 35.61 2.85 -6.25
N HIS A 25 35.15 1.61 -6.00
CA HIS A 25 35.46 0.50 -6.89
C HIS A 25 34.70 0.60 -8.22
N PRO A 26 35.37 0.48 -9.40
CA PRO A 26 34.71 0.71 -10.70
C PRO A 26 33.44 -0.12 -10.97
N ALA A 27 33.36 -1.35 -10.44
CA ALA A 27 32.18 -2.19 -10.60
C ALA A 27 30.99 -1.68 -9.78
N ARG A 28 31.25 -1.16 -8.57
CA ARG A 28 30.21 -0.54 -7.73
C ARG A 28 29.71 0.75 -8.37
N GLU A 29 30.63 1.62 -8.81
CA GLU A 29 30.26 2.89 -9.44
C GLU A 29 29.40 2.67 -10.69
N ARG A 30 29.78 1.73 -11.57
CA ARG A 30 28.96 1.38 -12.75
C ARG A 30 27.57 0.86 -12.38
N ALA A 31 27.45 0.06 -11.32
CA ALA A 31 26.17 -0.46 -10.89
C ALA A 31 25.26 0.66 -10.33
N VAL A 32 25.85 1.63 -9.60
CA VAL A 32 25.14 2.82 -9.12
C VAL A 32 24.72 3.71 -10.28
N ASP A 33 25.60 3.95 -11.26
CA ASP A 33 25.30 4.75 -12.46
C ASP A 33 24.14 4.13 -13.24
N GLN A 34 24.16 2.82 -13.43
CA GLN A 34 23.06 2.11 -14.12
C GLN A 34 21.74 2.19 -13.35
N ALA A 35 21.76 2.06 -12.03
CA ALA A 35 20.56 2.20 -11.21
C ALA A 35 20.02 3.64 -11.27
N TRP A 36 20.91 4.63 -11.27
CA TRP A 36 20.56 6.03 -11.40
C TRP A 36 19.90 6.34 -12.75
N GLU A 37 20.49 5.91 -13.86
CA GLU A 37 19.90 6.07 -15.21
C GLU A 37 18.49 5.47 -15.30
N GLN A 38 18.25 4.32 -14.67
CA GLN A 38 16.92 3.71 -14.67
C GLN A 38 15.93 4.46 -13.76
N LEU A 39 16.40 5.06 -12.66
CA LEU A 39 15.58 5.91 -11.81
C LEU A 39 15.16 7.18 -12.55
N GLU A 40 16.11 7.88 -13.20
CA GLU A 40 15.80 9.06 -14.01
C GLU A 40 14.78 8.74 -15.12
N ALA A 41 14.96 7.61 -15.81
CA ALA A 41 14.01 7.17 -16.82
C ALA A 41 12.62 6.90 -16.25
N LEU A 42 12.52 6.33 -15.05
CA LEU A 42 11.25 6.08 -14.35
C LEU A 42 10.61 7.41 -13.93
N GLN A 43 11.38 8.36 -13.41
CA GLN A 43 10.91 9.67 -12.95
C GLN A 43 10.36 10.58 -14.06
N LEU A 44 10.64 10.28 -15.33
CA LEU A 44 9.99 10.95 -16.45
C LEU A 44 8.47 10.71 -16.51
N TYR A 45 8.02 9.56 -16.00
CA TYR A 45 6.59 9.15 -16.02
C TYR A 45 5.97 9.15 -14.63
N ASP A 46 6.76 8.89 -13.60
CA ASP A 46 6.38 8.90 -12.20
C ASP A 46 7.37 9.76 -11.40
N PRO A 47 7.06 11.03 -11.15
CA PRO A 47 7.98 11.95 -10.50
C PRO A 47 8.43 11.53 -9.10
N THR A 48 7.63 10.72 -8.40
CA THR A 48 7.90 10.27 -7.03
C THR A 48 7.63 8.77 -6.89
N PRO A 49 8.44 7.92 -7.57
CA PRO A 49 8.21 6.48 -7.53
C PRO A 49 8.39 5.95 -6.12
N ASN A 50 7.48 5.08 -5.71
CA ASN A 50 7.54 4.41 -4.43
C ASN A 50 7.42 2.89 -4.58
N PHE A 51 8.15 2.19 -3.73
CA PHE A 51 8.19 0.73 -3.69
C PHE A 51 7.98 0.25 -2.26
N SER A 52 7.14 -0.77 -2.09
CA SER A 52 6.96 -1.43 -0.81
C SER A 52 7.46 -2.87 -0.90
N PHE A 53 8.20 -3.30 0.12
CA PHE A 53 8.83 -4.61 0.20
C PHE A 53 8.13 -5.45 1.25
N LEU A 54 7.58 -6.55 0.83
CA LEU A 54 6.97 -7.57 1.64
C LEU A 54 7.85 -8.82 1.57
N GLU A 55 7.74 -9.73 2.52
CA GLU A 55 8.66 -10.88 2.61
C GLU A 55 8.91 -11.59 1.27
N ASP A 56 7.85 -11.81 0.48
CA ASP A 56 7.93 -12.52 -0.80
C ASP A 56 7.45 -11.70 -2.00
N GLU A 57 7.08 -10.44 -1.82
CA GLU A 57 6.53 -9.59 -2.88
C GLU A 57 7.10 -8.18 -2.86
N VAL A 58 7.12 -7.56 -4.02
CA VAL A 58 7.44 -6.15 -4.19
C VAL A 58 6.25 -5.46 -4.83
N LEU A 59 5.82 -4.36 -4.24
CA LEU A 59 4.78 -3.51 -4.79
C LEU A 59 5.42 -2.24 -5.36
N TYR A 60 5.01 -1.86 -6.55
CA TYR A 60 5.24 -0.55 -7.13
C TYR A 60 3.93 0.23 -7.10
N ARG A 61 3.91 1.34 -6.36
CA ARG A 61 2.65 1.96 -5.95
C ARG A 61 1.78 0.90 -5.24
N GLN A 62 0.70 0.43 -5.81
CA GLN A 62 -0.15 -0.63 -5.23
C GLN A 62 -0.22 -1.88 -6.10
N GLN A 63 0.63 -1.96 -7.13
CA GLN A 63 0.65 -3.10 -8.05
C GLN A 63 1.77 -4.06 -7.71
N ALA A 64 1.44 -5.34 -7.54
CA ALA A 64 2.43 -6.38 -7.30
C ALA A 64 3.27 -6.62 -8.57
N LEU A 65 4.59 -6.49 -8.43
CA LEU A 65 5.54 -6.78 -9.49
C LEU A 65 5.82 -8.29 -9.53
N ARG A 66 5.13 -8.99 -10.43
CA ARG A 66 5.19 -10.48 -10.53
C ARG A 66 6.60 -11.00 -10.80
N ASP A 67 7.43 -10.22 -11.51
CA ASP A 67 8.83 -10.56 -11.83
C ASP A 67 9.72 -10.58 -10.60
N PHE A 68 9.30 -9.98 -9.48
CA PHE A 68 10.01 -9.92 -8.21
C PHE A 68 9.41 -10.82 -7.13
N LYS A 69 8.57 -11.78 -7.50
CA LYS A 69 8.09 -12.79 -6.55
C LYS A 69 9.27 -13.57 -5.99
N ALA A 70 9.38 -13.61 -4.65
CA ALA A 70 10.50 -14.22 -3.93
C ALA A 70 11.89 -13.58 -4.23
N TRP A 71 11.94 -12.31 -4.56
CA TRP A 71 13.19 -11.57 -4.73
C TRP A 71 13.95 -11.48 -3.40
N ASP A 72 15.18 -11.98 -3.38
CA ASP A 72 15.98 -12.11 -2.15
C ASP A 72 16.19 -10.76 -1.44
N TRP A 73 16.34 -9.67 -2.19
CA TRP A 73 16.47 -8.33 -1.62
C TRP A 73 15.20 -7.83 -0.94
N ALA A 74 14.00 -8.24 -1.37
CA ALA A 74 12.77 -7.87 -0.68
C ALA A 74 12.79 -8.38 0.77
N ARG A 75 13.16 -9.66 0.97
CA ARG A 75 13.30 -10.24 2.31
C ARG A 75 14.38 -9.57 3.15
N ARG A 76 15.53 -9.27 2.54
CA ARG A 76 16.64 -8.60 3.25
C ARG A 76 16.26 -7.21 3.69
N LEU A 77 15.62 -6.43 2.80
CA LEU A 77 15.13 -5.09 3.07
C LEU A 77 14.07 -5.10 4.19
N THR A 78 13.07 -5.98 4.08
CA THR A 78 12.01 -6.11 5.10
C THR A 78 12.59 -6.45 6.47
N ARG A 79 13.54 -7.41 6.55
CA ARG A 79 14.21 -7.77 7.81
C ARG A 79 15.08 -6.65 8.39
N ALA A 80 15.62 -5.79 7.55
CA ALA A 80 16.37 -4.61 7.96
C ALA A 80 15.48 -3.39 8.29
N GLY A 81 14.15 -3.58 8.36
CA GLY A 81 13.20 -2.52 8.65
C GLY A 81 12.96 -1.55 7.48
N VAL A 82 13.40 -1.92 6.26
CA VAL A 82 13.14 -1.15 5.04
C VAL A 82 11.93 -1.74 4.33
N GLN A 83 10.74 -1.34 4.76
CA GLN A 83 9.48 -1.82 4.20
C GLN A 83 8.98 -0.97 3.04
N ARG A 84 9.41 0.30 2.97
CA ARG A 84 9.07 1.22 1.90
C ARG A 84 10.27 2.10 1.54
N VAL A 85 10.38 2.40 0.24
CA VAL A 85 11.34 3.37 -0.31
C VAL A 85 10.59 4.31 -1.25
N GLU A 86 10.79 5.60 -1.07
CA GLU A 86 10.23 6.67 -1.90
C GLU A 86 11.36 7.53 -2.45
N PHE A 87 11.32 7.80 -3.75
CA PHE A 87 12.30 8.62 -4.44
C PHE A 87 11.64 9.95 -4.81
N ASP A 88 12.15 11.05 -4.26
CA ASP A 88 11.70 12.39 -4.64
C ASP A 88 12.24 12.77 -6.03
N ARG A 89 11.54 13.63 -6.73
CA ARG A 89 11.98 14.14 -8.03
C ARG A 89 13.32 14.89 -7.96
N GLU A 90 13.65 15.45 -6.81
CA GLU A 90 14.90 16.19 -6.56
C GLU A 90 16.05 15.26 -6.14
N ALA A 91 15.83 13.95 -6.08
CA ALA A 91 16.88 12.99 -5.77
C ALA A 91 18.05 13.11 -6.76
N THR A 92 19.25 12.95 -6.24
CA THR A 92 20.49 12.97 -7.01
C THR A 92 21.16 11.59 -7.01
N ARG A 93 22.10 11.38 -7.93
CA ARG A 93 22.94 10.17 -7.94
C ARG A 93 23.69 9.97 -6.62
N GLU A 94 24.12 11.08 -6.00
CA GLU A 94 24.81 11.05 -4.71
C GLU A 94 23.88 10.58 -3.59
N ASP A 95 22.61 11.04 -3.58
CA ASP A 95 21.60 10.58 -2.64
C ASP A 95 21.34 9.08 -2.80
N LEU A 96 21.30 8.57 -4.04
CA LEU A 96 21.19 7.13 -4.31
C LEU A 96 22.38 6.35 -3.75
N SER A 97 23.61 6.86 -3.92
CA SER A 97 24.81 6.23 -3.38
C SER A 97 24.79 6.17 -1.86
N LEU A 98 24.37 7.25 -1.20
CA LEU A 98 24.22 7.33 0.26
C LEU A 98 23.12 6.35 0.75
N PHE A 99 21.97 6.32 0.07
CA PHE A 99 20.92 5.37 0.35
C PHE A 99 21.41 3.92 0.30
N LEU A 100 22.14 3.54 -0.75
CA LEU A 100 22.67 2.18 -0.91
C LEU A 100 23.66 1.82 0.22
N ALA A 101 24.51 2.76 0.62
CA ALA A 101 25.47 2.56 1.71
C ALA A 101 24.75 2.37 3.05
N GLU A 102 23.69 3.15 3.29
CA GLU A 102 22.92 3.05 4.51
C GLU A 102 22.08 1.77 4.59
N VAL A 103 21.42 1.39 3.50
CA VAL A 103 20.71 0.11 3.41
C VAL A 103 21.68 -1.05 3.63
N HIS A 104 22.88 -0.99 3.03
CA HIS A 104 23.90 -2.01 3.26
C HIS A 104 24.26 -2.12 4.74
N LYS A 105 24.49 -0.98 5.42
CA LYS A 105 24.79 -0.95 6.86
C LYS A 105 23.64 -1.58 7.67
N LYS A 106 22.38 -1.18 7.44
CA LYS A 106 21.21 -1.74 8.13
C LYS A 106 21.07 -3.25 7.91
N VAL A 107 21.27 -3.73 6.68
CA VAL A 107 21.20 -5.17 6.36
C VAL A 107 22.33 -5.97 7.03
N ALA A 108 23.53 -5.37 7.17
CA ALA A 108 24.69 -6.03 7.75
C ALA A 108 24.70 -6.05 9.28
N THR A 109 24.26 -4.97 9.94
CA THR A 109 24.40 -4.81 11.40
C THR A 109 23.08 -4.88 12.14
N GLY A 110 21.94 -4.66 11.49
CA GLY A 110 20.63 -4.54 12.13
C GLY A 110 20.49 -3.29 13.02
N GLU A 111 21.46 -2.38 13.01
CA GLU A 111 21.46 -1.18 13.84
C GLU A 111 20.73 -0.01 13.15
N GLU A 112 19.89 0.69 13.90
CA GLU A 112 19.34 1.98 13.51
C GLU A 112 20.38 3.08 13.72
N ASP A 113 20.65 3.86 12.68
CA ASP A 113 21.59 4.98 12.77
C ASP A 113 20.88 6.20 13.41
N THR A 114 21.18 6.47 14.66
CA THR A 114 20.67 7.60 15.45
C THR A 114 21.48 8.88 15.29
N SER A 115 22.22 9.07 14.20
CA SER A 115 23.08 10.23 14.03
C SER A 115 22.30 11.54 13.84
N GLU A 116 22.46 12.49 14.78
CA GLU A 116 21.83 13.81 14.83
C GLU A 116 22.10 14.71 13.59
N ALA A 117 23.07 14.36 12.75
CA ALA A 117 23.46 15.12 11.56
C ALA A 117 22.44 15.08 10.41
N ARG A 118 21.43 14.20 10.45
CA ARG A 118 20.40 14.05 9.42
C ARG A 118 19.17 14.95 9.58
N GLN A 119 19.00 15.60 10.70
CA GLN A 119 17.80 16.37 11.06
C GLN A 119 17.60 17.66 10.26
N LEU A 120 18.58 18.12 9.48
CA LEU A 120 18.56 19.43 8.81
C LEU A 120 18.20 19.41 7.32
N ARG A 121 18.07 18.26 6.67
CA ARG A 121 17.60 18.15 5.28
C ARG A 121 16.50 17.10 5.19
N ARG A 122 15.38 17.42 4.54
CA ARG A 122 14.42 16.39 4.10
C ARG A 122 15.15 15.49 3.10
N PRO A 123 15.35 14.20 3.39
CA PRO A 123 16.06 13.32 2.48
C PRO A 123 15.25 13.19 1.19
N SER A 124 15.90 13.37 0.04
CA SER A 124 15.32 13.18 -1.30
C SER A 124 14.97 11.70 -1.58
N ILE A 125 15.58 10.76 -0.85
CA ILE A 125 15.20 9.33 -0.83
C ILE A 125 14.80 8.98 0.59
N ARG A 126 13.52 8.69 0.77
CA ARG A 126 12.95 8.31 2.07
C ARG A 126 12.77 6.80 2.11
N PHE A 127 13.21 6.17 3.18
CA PHE A 127 13.07 4.73 3.35
C PHE A 127 13.03 4.34 4.82
N GLY A 128 12.39 3.21 5.11
CA GLY A 128 12.28 2.71 6.47
C GLY A 128 11.05 1.84 6.67
N ALA A 129 10.70 1.61 7.93
CA ALA A 129 9.45 1.01 8.30
C ALA A 129 8.28 1.95 7.95
N VAL A 130 7.15 1.38 7.58
CA VAL A 130 5.93 2.15 7.33
C VAL A 130 5.36 2.62 8.67
N SER A 131 5.17 3.91 8.87
CA SER A 131 4.51 4.45 10.06
C SER A 131 3.39 5.41 9.68
N LEU A 132 2.27 5.34 10.42
CA LEU A 132 1.12 6.19 10.19
C LEU A 132 1.29 7.53 10.91
N ARG A 133 1.22 8.62 10.16
CA ARG A 133 0.89 9.92 10.73
C ARG A 133 -0.62 10.09 10.67
N GLY A 134 -1.26 10.06 11.84
CA GLY A 134 -2.68 10.39 11.97
C GLY A 134 -2.94 11.82 11.46
N ALA A 135 -4.08 12.03 10.81
CA ALA A 135 -4.55 13.31 10.28
C ALA A 135 -4.96 14.34 11.37
N SER A 136 -4.33 14.28 12.55
CA SER A 136 -4.51 15.25 13.65
C SER A 136 -3.12 15.63 14.18
N ALA A 137 -2.47 16.54 13.45
CA ALA A 137 -1.15 17.07 13.79
C ALA A 137 -1.23 18.19 14.83
N ASP A 138 -1.90 17.97 15.96
CA ASP A 138 -1.93 18.96 17.07
C ASP A 138 -1.80 18.32 18.46
N ILE A 139 -1.13 17.18 18.58
CA ILE A 139 -0.65 16.74 19.88
C ILE A 139 0.86 16.58 19.79
N LEU A 140 1.55 17.61 20.27
CA LEU A 140 2.96 17.62 20.57
C LEU A 140 3.26 16.49 21.58
N VAL A 141 3.79 15.38 21.10
CA VAL A 141 4.62 14.49 21.89
C VAL A 141 5.95 14.37 21.12
N GLU A 142 6.85 15.28 21.45
CA GLU A 142 8.27 15.09 21.23
C GLU A 142 8.73 13.87 22.03
N THR A 143 8.74 12.71 21.39
CA THR A 143 9.53 11.59 21.91
C THR A 143 9.98 10.73 20.74
N ALA A 144 11.29 10.67 20.59
CA ALA A 144 12.10 9.76 19.80
C ALA A 144 11.80 9.75 18.28
N GLU A 145 12.69 10.34 17.56
CA GLU A 145 12.78 10.40 16.11
C GLU A 145 12.79 9.00 15.49
N SER A 146 11.64 8.61 15.01
CA SER A 146 11.48 7.43 14.18
C SER A 146 11.94 7.79 12.76
N THR A 147 12.89 7.05 12.21
CA THR A 147 13.25 7.05 10.78
C THR A 147 12.13 6.50 9.88
N ALA A 148 10.90 6.46 10.39
CA ALA A 148 9.76 5.93 9.69
C ALA A 148 9.32 6.88 8.57
N VAL A 149 9.13 6.34 7.38
CA VAL A 149 8.53 7.05 6.25
C VAL A 149 7.09 7.39 6.61
N PRO A 150 6.68 8.68 6.59
CA PRO A 150 5.29 9.03 6.81
C PRO A 150 4.42 8.37 5.74
N TYR A 151 3.53 7.49 6.15
CA TYR A 151 2.63 6.78 5.27
C TYR A 151 1.31 7.53 5.18
N THR A 152 0.93 7.91 3.98
CA THR A 152 -0.42 8.39 3.68
C THR A 152 -1.19 7.25 3.02
N LEU A 153 -2.47 7.12 3.33
CA LEU A 153 -3.35 6.11 2.73
C LEU A 153 -3.97 6.61 1.41
N ASP A 154 -3.42 7.67 0.82
CA ASP A 154 -3.96 8.27 -0.41
C ASP A 154 -3.85 7.29 -1.60
N ASP A 155 -2.74 6.56 -1.70
CA ASP A 155 -2.52 5.55 -2.75
C ASP A 155 -3.51 4.37 -2.64
N GLU A 156 -3.80 3.92 -1.41
CA GLU A 156 -4.79 2.86 -1.15
C GLU A 156 -6.20 3.29 -1.52
N ILE A 157 -6.58 4.53 -1.16
CA ILE A 157 -7.89 5.09 -1.52
C ILE A 157 -8.04 5.20 -3.03
N GLU A 158 -7.00 5.70 -3.73
CA GLU A 158 -6.99 5.80 -5.19
C GLU A 158 -7.12 4.42 -5.84
N THR A 159 -6.38 3.42 -5.33
CA THR A 159 -6.44 2.05 -5.83
C THR A 159 -7.82 1.42 -5.59
N VAL A 160 -8.44 1.65 -4.43
CA VAL A 160 -9.81 1.18 -4.17
C VAL A 160 -10.81 1.84 -5.13
N GLY A 161 -10.65 3.14 -5.40
CA GLY A 161 -11.45 3.85 -6.40
C GLY A 161 -11.29 3.26 -7.80
N TRP A 162 -10.07 2.94 -8.19
CA TRP A 162 -9.76 2.27 -9.45
C TRP A 162 -10.37 0.86 -9.52
N ILE A 163 -10.27 0.06 -8.44
CA ILE A 163 -10.91 -1.28 -8.36
C ILE A 163 -12.41 -1.17 -8.63
N HIS A 164 -13.08 -0.21 -8.01
CA HIS A 164 -14.53 -0.01 -8.22
C HIS A 164 -14.86 0.38 -9.66
N ALA A 165 -14.07 1.27 -10.27
CA ALA A 165 -14.26 1.68 -11.67
C ALA A 165 -13.99 0.53 -12.66
N GLU A 166 -12.92 -0.23 -12.42
CA GLU A 166 -12.50 -1.34 -13.30
C GLU A 166 -13.49 -2.49 -13.27
N VAL A 167 -14.06 -2.80 -12.10
CA VAL A 167 -15.06 -3.88 -11.96
C VAL A 167 -16.29 -3.65 -12.82
N GLU A 168 -16.64 -2.42 -13.13
CA GLU A 168 -17.76 -2.13 -14.03
C GLU A 168 -17.50 -2.57 -15.47
N GLN A 169 -16.23 -2.49 -15.92
CA GLN A 169 -15.81 -2.68 -17.30
C GLN A 169 -15.09 -4.02 -17.56
N ALA A 170 -14.39 -4.55 -16.57
CA ALA A 170 -13.57 -5.75 -16.72
C ALA A 170 -14.38 -7.05 -16.57
N GLU A 171 -13.93 -8.12 -17.21
CA GLU A 171 -14.48 -9.47 -17.05
C GLU A 171 -14.02 -10.13 -15.75
N THR A 172 -12.89 -9.71 -15.18
CA THR A 172 -12.28 -10.26 -13.96
C THR A 172 -12.22 -9.22 -12.85
N LEU A 173 -12.26 -9.70 -11.59
CA LEU A 173 -12.02 -8.85 -10.43
C LEU A 173 -10.52 -8.54 -10.33
N PRO A 174 -10.08 -7.28 -10.11
CA PRO A 174 -8.68 -6.93 -9.88
C PRO A 174 -8.22 -7.38 -8.48
N LEU A 175 -8.14 -8.71 -8.29
CA LEU A 175 -7.86 -9.34 -7.00
C LEU A 175 -6.41 -9.10 -6.54
N ALA A 176 -5.47 -8.99 -7.47
CA ALA A 176 -4.07 -8.71 -7.14
C ALA A 176 -3.94 -7.35 -6.45
N GLU A 177 -4.64 -6.36 -6.96
CA GLU A 177 -4.68 -4.99 -6.44
C GLU A 177 -5.42 -4.92 -5.10
N ALA A 178 -6.56 -5.60 -4.98
CA ALA A 178 -7.29 -5.70 -3.72
C ALA A 178 -6.43 -6.34 -2.61
N ASN A 179 -5.73 -7.43 -2.93
CA ASN A 179 -4.78 -8.05 -2.00
C ASN A 179 -3.59 -7.13 -1.68
N ALA A 180 -3.08 -6.37 -2.65
CA ALA A 180 -2.00 -5.42 -2.42
C ALA A 180 -2.41 -4.32 -1.43
N VAL A 181 -3.60 -3.73 -1.61
CA VAL A 181 -4.17 -2.75 -0.66
C VAL A 181 -4.28 -3.36 0.74
N VAL A 182 -4.90 -4.54 0.87
CA VAL A 182 -5.07 -5.21 2.18
C VAL A 182 -3.74 -5.49 2.86
N ARG A 183 -2.72 -5.91 2.12
CA ARG A 183 -1.37 -6.13 2.66
C ARG A 183 -0.72 -4.83 3.11
N SER A 184 -0.84 -3.76 2.32
CA SER A 184 -0.34 -2.44 2.67
C SER A 184 -1.00 -1.92 3.96
N LEU A 185 -2.32 -2.05 4.07
CA LEU A 185 -3.07 -1.72 5.29
C LEU A 185 -2.63 -2.55 6.49
N SER A 186 -2.42 -3.85 6.31
CA SER A 186 -1.92 -4.75 7.37
C SER A 186 -0.53 -4.33 7.85
N LEU A 187 0.37 -3.96 6.94
CA LEU A 187 1.69 -3.41 7.30
C LEU A 187 1.55 -2.12 8.10
N ALA A 188 0.68 -1.21 7.64
CA ALA A 188 0.43 0.05 8.33
C ALA A 188 -0.11 -0.17 9.76
N MET A 189 -0.96 -1.19 9.97
CA MET A 189 -1.46 -1.56 11.30
C MET A 189 -0.36 -2.05 12.25
N HIS A 190 0.70 -2.68 11.73
CA HIS A 190 1.78 -3.30 12.50
C HIS A 190 3.10 -2.53 12.47
N SER A 191 3.10 -1.31 11.93
CA SER A 191 4.32 -0.52 11.75
C SER A 191 5.02 -0.08 13.03
N GLN A 192 4.36 -0.24 14.18
CA GLN A 192 4.93 0.03 15.52
C GLN A 192 4.66 -1.17 16.43
N SER A 193 5.41 -1.28 17.53
CA SER A 193 5.25 -2.35 18.54
C SER A 193 3.84 -2.43 19.19
N ARG A 194 2.95 -1.54 18.81
CA ARG A 194 1.52 -1.57 19.17
C ARG A 194 0.70 -1.49 17.89
N MET A 195 -0.35 -2.31 17.81
CA MET A 195 -1.32 -2.25 16.75
C MET A 195 -1.97 -0.85 16.70
N LEU A 196 -1.84 -0.17 15.55
CA LEU A 196 -2.50 1.09 15.29
C LEU A 196 -3.63 0.86 14.27
N MET A 197 -4.78 1.48 14.49
CA MET A 197 -5.87 1.45 13.51
C MET A 197 -5.79 2.70 12.64
N PRO A 198 -5.33 2.56 11.36
CA PRO A 198 -5.22 3.66 10.43
C PRO A 198 -6.58 4.05 9.85
N LEU A 199 -7.44 4.65 10.69
CA LEU A 199 -8.73 5.11 10.22
C LEU A 199 -8.63 6.47 9.53
N LEU A 200 -9.20 6.54 8.34
CA LEU A 200 -9.24 7.74 7.51
C LEU A 200 -10.43 8.61 7.87
N SER A 201 -10.19 9.92 7.97
CA SER A 201 -11.27 10.90 8.10
C SER A 201 -11.96 11.11 6.76
N LEU A 202 -13.27 11.07 6.76
CA LEU A 202 -14.11 11.37 5.58
C LEU A 202 -13.98 12.87 5.23
N LYS A 203 -13.30 13.21 4.12
CA LYS A 203 -13.06 14.60 3.73
C LYS A 203 -14.08 15.14 2.71
N THR A 204 -14.55 14.29 1.79
CA THR A 204 -15.49 14.68 0.72
C THR A 204 -16.46 13.56 0.39
N TYR A 205 -17.60 13.91 -0.25
CA TYR A 205 -18.64 12.94 -0.62
C TYR A 205 -18.17 11.95 -1.70
N ASP A 206 -17.40 12.40 -2.70
CA ASP A 206 -16.92 11.53 -3.78
C ASP A 206 -15.91 10.48 -3.30
N GLN A 207 -15.18 10.78 -2.20
CA GLN A 207 -14.26 9.84 -1.55
C GLN A 207 -14.95 8.96 -0.48
N TYR A 208 -16.25 9.17 -0.24
CA TYR A 208 -16.95 8.48 0.84
C TYR A 208 -16.89 6.96 0.70
N THR A 209 -17.22 6.43 -0.48
CA THR A 209 -17.29 4.97 -0.71
C THR A 209 -15.93 4.30 -0.57
N THR A 210 -14.88 4.88 -1.15
CA THR A 210 -13.52 4.33 -1.12
C THR A 210 -12.89 4.41 0.26
N THR A 211 -13.01 5.57 0.92
CA THR A 211 -12.53 5.77 2.29
C THR A 211 -13.29 4.87 3.28
N HIS A 212 -14.62 4.72 3.10
CA HIS A 212 -15.42 3.81 3.89
C HIS A 212 -14.98 2.36 3.73
N ALA A 213 -14.82 1.88 2.51
CA ALA A 213 -14.37 0.53 2.22
C ALA A 213 -12.98 0.23 2.84
N THR A 214 -12.06 1.18 2.73
CA THR A 214 -10.73 1.10 3.36
C THR A 214 -10.83 1.01 4.89
N ASN A 215 -11.65 1.85 5.52
CA ASN A 215 -11.86 1.81 6.97
C ASN A 215 -12.50 0.50 7.44
N VAL A 216 -13.49 0.00 6.70
CA VAL A 216 -14.13 -1.30 7.02
C VAL A 216 -13.12 -2.43 6.89
N SER A 217 -12.26 -2.42 5.87
CA SER A 217 -11.16 -3.39 5.71
C SER A 217 -10.24 -3.40 6.93
N VAL A 218 -9.78 -2.23 7.39
CA VAL A 218 -8.92 -2.10 8.58
C VAL A 218 -9.61 -2.64 9.83
N LEU A 219 -10.86 -2.26 10.06
CA LEU A 219 -11.62 -2.71 11.24
C LEU A 219 -11.88 -4.22 11.21
N ALA A 220 -12.17 -4.78 10.04
CA ALA A 220 -12.37 -6.22 9.86
C ALA A 220 -11.08 -7.00 10.16
N MET A 221 -9.93 -6.54 9.67
CA MET A 221 -8.63 -7.14 9.98
C MET A 221 -8.32 -7.05 11.48
N ALA A 222 -8.51 -5.88 12.09
CA ALA A 222 -8.28 -5.68 13.51
C ALA A 222 -9.13 -6.62 14.39
N LEU A 223 -10.40 -6.79 14.03
CA LEU A 223 -11.29 -7.72 14.73
C LEU A 223 -10.84 -9.17 14.55
N ALA A 224 -10.47 -9.57 13.33
CA ALA A 224 -9.99 -10.91 13.03
C ALA A 224 -8.72 -11.25 13.84
N GLU A 225 -7.79 -10.32 13.96
CA GLU A 225 -6.60 -10.47 14.81
C GLU A 225 -6.93 -10.55 16.28
N TYR A 226 -7.82 -9.68 16.77
CA TYR A 226 -8.28 -9.73 18.16
C TYR A 226 -8.91 -11.08 18.52
N LEU A 227 -9.59 -11.71 17.58
CA LEU A 227 -10.16 -13.05 17.71
C LEU A 227 -9.12 -14.18 17.59
N GLY A 228 -7.85 -13.86 17.31
CA GLY A 228 -6.76 -14.82 17.20
C GLY A 228 -6.78 -15.64 15.90
N LEU A 229 -7.38 -15.11 14.84
CA LEU A 229 -7.41 -15.78 13.54
C LEU A 229 -6.01 -15.78 12.88
N SER A 230 -5.81 -16.69 11.93
CA SER A 230 -4.53 -16.78 11.22
C SER A 230 -4.28 -15.54 10.35
N ALA A 231 -3.00 -15.24 10.05
CA ALA A 231 -2.64 -14.12 9.17
C ALA A 231 -3.27 -14.23 7.76
N LYS A 232 -3.58 -15.45 7.31
CA LYS A 232 -4.32 -15.69 6.07
C LYS A 232 -5.77 -15.22 6.22
N ASP A 233 -6.45 -15.67 7.27
CA ASP A 233 -7.85 -15.32 7.54
C ASP A 233 -8.01 -13.82 7.76
N VAL A 234 -7.09 -13.18 8.50
CA VAL A 234 -7.07 -11.73 8.70
C VAL A 234 -7.08 -11.00 7.35
N ARG A 235 -6.26 -11.42 6.40
CA ARG A 235 -6.26 -10.82 5.06
C ARG A 235 -7.54 -11.09 4.29
N GLU A 236 -8.12 -12.28 4.41
CA GLU A 236 -9.41 -12.61 3.79
C GLU A 236 -10.53 -11.72 4.34
N PHE A 237 -10.55 -11.46 5.64
CA PHE A 237 -11.46 -10.47 6.25
C PHE A 237 -11.21 -9.05 5.75
N GLY A 238 -9.93 -8.67 5.55
CA GLY A 238 -9.57 -7.40 4.95
C GLY A 238 -10.13 -7.23 3.53
N VAL A 239 -9.97 -8.24 2.68
CA VAL A 239 -10.53 -8.26 1.31
C VAL A 239 -12.06 -8.21 1.34
N ALA A 240 -12.69 -8.98 2.24
CA ALA A 240 -14.13 -8.98 2.38
C ALA A 240 -14.66 -7.59 2.79
N GLY A 241 -14.01 -6.94 3.76
CA GLY A 241 -14.33 -5.57 4.16
C GLY A 241 -14.11 -4.56 3.04
N LEU A 242 -13.06 -4.72 2.22
CA LEU A 242 -12.78 -3.84 1.08
C LEU A 242 -13.85 -3.93 -0.01
N LEU A 243 -14.40 -5.11 -0.24
CA LEU A 243 -15.32 -5.42 -1.33
C LEU A 243 -16.80 -5.45 -0.91
N HIS A 244 -17.14 -5.25 0.37
CA HIS A 244 -18.50 -5.42 0.88
C HIS A 244 -19.54 -4.58 0.13
N ASP A 245 -19.17 -3.38 -0.26
CA ASP A 245 -20.01 -2.38 -0.93
C ASP A 245 -19.85 -2.36 -2.47
N LEU A 246 -19.12 -3.34 -3.05
CA LEU A 246 -18.81 -3.38 -4.48
C LEU A 246 -20.05 -3.27 -5.38
N GLY A 247 -21.18 -3.76 -4.94
CA GLY A 247 -22.45 -3.68 -5.68
C GLY A 247 -22.96 -2.25 -5.92
N LYS A 248 -22.43 -1.26 -5.20
CA LYS A 248 -22.77 0.16 -5.42
C LYS A 248 -22.37 0.67 -6.80
N VAL A 249 -21.43 0.01 -7.49
CA VAL A 249 -21.07 0.33 -8.87
C VAL A 249 -22.29 0.21 -9.83
N ARG A 250 -23.29 -0.55 -9.47
CA ARG A 250 -24.54 -0.70 -10.26
C ARG A 250 -25.63 0.28 -9.89
N VAL A 251 -25.43 1.10 -8.87
CA VAL A 251 -26.38 2.11 -8.44
C VAL A 251 -26.11 3.40 -9.22
N PRO A 252 -27.11 4.00 -9.88
CA PRO A 252 -26.95 5.27 -10.59
C PRO A 252 -26.31 6.35 -9.73
N LYS A 253 -25.36 7.08 -10.30
CA LYS A 253 -24.53 8.07 -9.58
C LYS A 253 -25.38 9.19 -8.96
N ASP A 254 -26.45 9.59 -9.63
CA ASP A 254 -27.42 10.59 -9.15
C ASP A 254 -28.14 10.16 -7.88
N ILE A 255 -28.38 8.84 -7.70
CA ILE A 255 -28.93 8.28 -6.45
C ILE A 255 -27.85 8.28 -5.35
N LEU A 256 -26.65 7.82 -5.66
CA LEU A 256 -25.55 7.76 -4.67
C LEU A 256 -25.13 9.14 -4.15
N THR A 257 -25.17 10.17 -5.02
CA THR A 257 -24.73 11.53 -4.69
C THR A 257 -25.87 12.49 -4.33
N LYS A 258 -27.09 12.00 -4.21
CA LYS A 258 -28.27 12.83 -3.94
C LYS A 258 -28.17 13.55 -2.60
N LYS A 259 -28.28 14.87 -2.65
CA LYS A 259 -28.37 15.69 -1.44
C LYS A 259 -29.82 15.70 -0.95
N GLY A 260 -30.14 14.91 0.05
CA GLY A 260 -31.46 14.82 0.66
C GLY A 260 -31.97 13.39 0.77
N ALA A 261 -33.21 13.23 1.19
CA ALA A 261 -33.84 11.92 1.35
C ALA A 261 -34.08 11.24 -0.01
N LEU A 262 -33.78 9.94 -0.07
CA LEU A 262 -34.14 9.10 -1.22
C LEU A 262 -35.64 8.82 -1.22
N THR A 263 -36.22 8.79 -2.41
CA THR A 263 -37.59 8.28 -2.60
C THR A 263 -37.61 6.76 -2.37
N GLU A 264 -38.82 6.19 -2.18
CA GLU A 264 -38.99 4.73 -2.03
C GLU A 264 -38.42 3.96 -3.24
N GLN A 265 -38.55 4.50 -4.46
CA GLN A 265 -38.02 3.88 -5.67
C GLN A 265 -36.48 3.92 -5.70
N GLU A 266 -35.88 5.05 -5.37
CA GLU A 266 -34.43 5.20 -5.29
C GLU A 266 -33.83 4.32 -4.17
N LEU A 267 -34.54 4.25 -3.03
CA LEU A 267 -34.13 3.38 -1.92
C LEU A 267 -34.22 1.90 -2.31
N ALA A 268 -35.23 1.50 -3.08
CA ALA A 268 -35.32 0.13 -3.61
C ALA A 268 -34.14 -0.21 -4.54
N VAL A 269 -33.71 0.74 -5.37
CA VAL A 269 -32.49 0.57 -6.21
C VAL A 269 -31.25 0.42 -5.34
N LEU A 270 -31.06 1.32 -4.36
CA LEU A 270 -29.88 1.27 -3.48
C LEU A 270 -29.85 -0.04 -2.67
N ARG A 271 -30.97 -0.51 -2.14
CA ARG A 271 -31.08 -1.76 -1.35
C ARG A 271 -30.69 -3.04 -2.10
N ARG A 272 -30.48 -2.96 -3.41
CA ARG A 272 -30.04 -4.12 -4.21
C ARG A 272 -28.53 -4.33 -4.18
N HIS A 273 -27.73 -3.32 -3.77
CA HIS A 273 -26.28 -3.43 -3.85
C HIS A 273 -25.67 -4.66 -3.12
N PRO A 274 -26.23 -5.17 -1.99
CA PRO A 274 -25.68 -6.38 -1.38
C PRO A 274 -25.79 -7.59 -2.30
N ILE A 275 -26.94 -7.79 -2.92
CA ILE A 275 -27.19 -8.88 -3.87
C ILE A 275 -26.35 -8.72 -5.12
N ASP A 276 -26.29 -7.49 -5.66
CA ASP A 276 -25.55 -7.19 -6.88
C ASP A 276 -24.03 -7.31 -6.65
N GLY A 277 -23.53 -6.93 -5.46
CA GLY A 277 -22.15 -7.10 -5.03
C GLY A 277 -21.74 -8.57 -4.92
N ALA A 278 -22.51 -9.37 -4.19
CA ALA A 278 -22.26 -10.80 -4.08
C ALA A 278 -22.24 -11.51 -5.44
N ARG A 279 -23.19 -11.18 -6.32
CA ARG A 279 -23.23 -11.72 -7.69
C ARG A 279 -22.03 -11.31 -8.53
N LEU A 280 -21.59 -10.06 -8.41
CA LEU A 280 -20.39 -9.57 -9.10
C LEU A 280 -19.15 -10.32 -8.66
N ILE A 281 -18.96 -10.51 -7.36
CA ILE A 281 -17.82 -11.24 -6.78
C ILE A 281 -17.83 -12.68 -7.27
N MET A 282 -18.91 -13.41 -7.05
CA MET A 282 -19.01 -14.84 -7.42
C MET A 282 -18.93 -15.10 -8.91
N ALA A 283 -19.40 -14.19 -9.76
CA ALA A 283 -19.31 -14.34 -11.21
C ALA A 283 -17.87 -14.21 -11.73
N ARG A 284 -17.03 -13.48 -11.02
CA ARG A 284 -15.68 -13.11 -11.50
C ARG A 284 -14.55 -13.81 -10.76
N GLU A 285 -14.75 -14.14 -9.47
CA GLU A 285 -13.76 -14.81 -8.64
C GLU A 285 -14.43 -15.76 -7.63
N LYS A 286 -14.50 -17.02 -8.00
CA LYS A 286 -15.18 -18.04 -7.19
C LYS A 286 -14.47 -18.39 -5.88
N SER A 287 -13.22 -18.02 -5.72
CA SER A 287 -12.46 -18.29 -4.50
C SER A 287 -12.76 -17.30 -3.36
N LEU A 288 -13.55 -16.24 -3.62
CA LEU A 288 -13.89 -15.20 -2.67
C LEU A 288 -15.25 -15.45 -1.96
N ASP A 289 -15.50 -16.67 -1.50
CA ASP A 289 -16.74 -17.02 -0.81
C ASP A 289 -17.03 -16.12 0.40
N LEU A 290 -16.02 -15.83 1.23
CA LEU A 290 -16.17 -14.94 2.38
C LEU A 290 -16.56 -13.52 1.95
N ALA A 291 -15.88 -12.96 0.95
CA ALA A 291 -16.20 -11.61 0.48
C ALA A 291 -17.61 -11.53 -0.14
N ALA A 292 -18.03 -12.56 -0.88
CA ALA A 292 -19.37 -12.63 -1.44
C ALA A 292 -20.43 -12.74 -0.34
N THR A 293 -20.17 -13.54 0.71
CA THR A 293 -21.06 -13.67 1.87
C THR A 293 -21.18 -12.34 2.61
N VAL A 294 -20.06 -11.69 2.91
CA VAL A 294 -20.05 -10.39 3.58
C VAL A 294 -20.78 -9.33 2.74
N ALA A 295 -20.54 -9.28 1.42
CA ALA A 295 -21.25 -8.37 0.53
C ALA A 295 -22.76 -8.59 0.54
N TYR A 296 -23.22 -9.84 0.65
CA TYR A 296 -24.63 -10.18 0.70
C TYR A 296 -25.28 -9.82 2.04
N GLU A 297 -24.57 -10.07 3.17
CA GLU A 297 -25.15 -10.07 4.51
C GLU A 297 -24.94 -8.80 5.32
N HIS A 298 -24.04 -7.88 4.89
CA HIS A 298 -23.60 -6.74 5.71
C HIS A 298 -24.72 -5.76 6.14
N HIS A 299 -25.92 -5.87 5.58
CA HIS A 299 -27.12 -5.14 6.00
C HIS A 299 -28.14 -6.00 6.73
N ILE A 300 -27.86 -7.30 6.97
CA ILE A 300 -28.76 -8.15 7.75
C ILE A 300 -28.65 -7.78 9.21
N MET A 301 -29.76 -7.35 9.80
CA MET A 301 -29.81 -7.03 11.23
C MET A 301 -29.86 -8.31 12.05
N LEU A 302 -29.00 -8.42 13.06
CA LEU A 302 -29.09 -9.43 14.10
C LEU A 302 -30.15 -8.97 15.10
N ASN A 303 -31.33 -9.64 15.11
CA ASN A 303 -32.42 -9.39 16.04
C ASN A 303 -32.28 -10.26 17.29
#